data_140c8bbbabf57a37cad75045f6c822eb
#
_entry.id   140c8bbbabf57a37cad75045f6c822eb
#
_cell.length_a   1.000
_cell.length_b   1.000
_cell.length_c   1.000
_cell.angle_alpha   90.00
_cell.angle_beta   90.00
_cell.angle_gamma   90.00
#
_symmetry.space_group_name_H-M   'P 1'
#
loop_
_entity.id
_entity.type
_entity.pdbx_description
1 polymer ?
#
loop_
_entity_poly.entity_id
_entity_poly.type
_entity_poly.pdbx_seq_one_letter_code
_entity_poly.pdbx_strand_id
1 'polypeptide(L)'
;MQYVIRWIGGGLQKITGISKVESLCAAANIFVGQSESPLVIRPYLAGLKPEQLFCVMTVGMAGVAGTILAAYASMGIRIDYLLAAAFMSAPGGILMAKIIMPDDPADIAHEAVMPLDVEYEDERPANVI
;
A
#
# COMPACT_ATOMS: atom_id res chain seq x y z
N MET A 1 -12.66 7.74 -2.54
CA MET A 1 -11.29 7.21 -2.63
C MET A 1 -11.08 5.92 -1.82
N GLN A 2 -11.51 5.84 -0.57
CA GLN A 2 -11.31 4.66 0.28
C GLN A 2 -11.84 3.34 -0.30
N TYR A 3 -12.98 3.36 -0.97
CA TYR A 3 -13.57 2.15 -1.58
C TYR A 3 -12.72 1.58 -2.71
N VAL A 4 -12.12 2.45 -3.53
CA VAL A 4 -11.26 2.03 -4.67
C VAL A 4 -9.96 1.41 -4.14
N ILE A 5 -9.34 2.04 -3.15
CA ILE A 5 -8.13 1.53 -2.50
C ILE A 5 -8.39 0.18 -1.85
N ARG A 6 -9.54 0.02 -1.17
CA ARG A 6 -9.95 -1.27 -0.57
C ARG A 6 -10.19 -2.35 -1.62
N TRP A 7 -10.81 -2.00 -2.74
CA TRP A 7 -11.10 -2.95 -3.80
C TRP A 7 -9.82 -3.43 -4.49
N ILE A 8 -8.91 -2.50 -4.82
CA ILE A 8 -7.61 -2.82 -5.40
C ILE A 8 -6.72 -3.57 -4.39
N GLY A 9 -6.71 -3.13 -3.13
CA GLY A 9 -5.99 -3.82 -2.05
C GLY A 9 -6.48 -5.26 -1.85
N GLY A 10 -7.79 -5.49 -1.86
CA GLY A 10 -8.38 -6.83 -1.80
C GLY A 10 -8.00 -7.71 -2.99
N GLY A 11 -7.94 -7.14 -4.20
CA GLY A 11 -7.46 -7.83 -5.39
C GLY A 11 -5.99 -8.22 -5.29
N LEU A 12 -5.13 -7.29 -4.86
CA LEU A 12 -3.70 -7.54 -4.63
C LEU A 12 -3.49 -8.62 -3.57
N GLN A 13 -4.19 -8.55 -2.45
CA GLN A 13 -4.11 -9.56 -1.40
C GLN A 13 -4.46 -10.97 -1.93
N LYS A 14 -5.52 -11.08 -2.73
CA LYS A 14 -5.96 -12.36 -3.28
C LYS A 14 -4.98 -12.95 -4.29
N ILE A 15 -4.28 -12.09 -5.05
CA ILE A 15 -3.33 -12.52 -6.09
C ILE A 15 -1.96 -12.84 -5.47
N THR A 16 -1.49 -12.01 -4.52
CA THR A 16 -0.13 -12.09 -3.99
C THR A 16 -0.03 -12.80 -2.65
N GLY A 17 -1.17 -13.02 -1.95
CA GLY A 17 -1.19 -13.70 -0.64
C GLY A 17 -0.56 -12.89 0.50
N ILE A 18 -0.35 -11.57 0.32
CA ILE A 18 0.23 -10.67 1.33
C ILE A 18 -0.80 -10.25 2.38
N SER A 19 -0.31 -9.65 3.45
CA SER A 19 -1.16 -9.12 4.52
C SER A 19 -2.09 -8.00 4.04
N LYS A 20 -3.20 -7.82 4.75
CA LYS A 20 -4.18 -6.76 4.45
C LYS A 20 -3.57 -5.36 4.55
N VAL A 21 -2.67 -5.15 5.49
CA VAL A 21 -2.00 -3.86 5.71
C VAL A 21 -1.04 -3.53 4.58
N GLU A 22 -0.23 -4.51 4.15
CA GLU A 22 0.68 -4.36 3.01
C GLU A 22 -0.07 -4.08 1.72
N SER A 23 -1.15 -4.82 1.45
CA SER A 23 -1.98 -4.62 0.24
C SER A 23 -2.66 -3.26 0.23
N LEU A 24 -3.14 -2.78 1.38
CA LEU A 24 -3.74 -1.47 1.52
C LEU A 24 -2.72 -0.35 1.26
N CYS A 25 -1.51 -0.48 1.82
CA CYS A 25 -0.43 0.47 1.60
C CYS A 25 0.02 0.50 0.13
N ALA A 26 0.17 -0.67 -0.49
CA ALA A 26 0.53 -0.79 -1.90
C ALA A 26 -0.52 -0.14 -2.82
N ALA A 27 -1.80 -0.39 -2.56
CA ALA A 27 -2.89 0.24 -3.30
C ALA A 27 -2.93 1.75 -3.10
N ALA A 28 -2.74 2.23 -1.87
CA ALA A 28 -2.68 3.66 -1.58
C ALA A 28 -1.51 4.34 -2.31
N ASN A 29 -0.35 3.69 -2.39
CA ASN A 29 0.84 4.23 -3.02
C ASN A 29 0.65 4.54 -4.52
N ILE A 30 -0.20 3.80 -5.23
CA ILE A 30 -0.53 4.06 -6.63
C ILE A 30 -1.15 5.46 -6.81
N PHE A 31 -1.96 5.90 -5.83
CA PHE A 31 -2.74 7.14 -5.95
C PHE A 31 -2.09 8.33 -5.27
N VAL A 32 -1.60 8.16 -4.04
CA VAL A 32 -1.15 9.28 -3.20
C VAL A 32 0.36 9.42 -3.11
N GLY A 33 1.11 8.39 -3.46
CA GLY A 33 2.58 8.43 -3.44
C GLY A 33 3.21 7.92 -2.15
N GLN A 34 4.53 7.81 -2.20
CA GLN A 34 5.33 7.12 -1.18
C GLN A 34 5.35 7.79 0.20
N SER A 35 5.20 9.11 0.25
CA SER A 35 5.25 9.87 1.52
C SER A 35 3.93 9.81 2.27
N GLU A 36 2.81 9.64 1.55
CA GLU A 36 1.47 9.70 2.09
C GLU A 36 0.87 8.31 2.33
N SER A 37 1.28 7.31 1.54
CA SER A 37 0.77 5.95 1.69
C SER A 37 1.02 5.32 3.06
N PRO A 38 2.17 5.55 3.75
CA PRO A 38 2.36 5.07 5.12
C PRO A 38 1.42 5.71 6.15
N LEU A 39 0.91 6.91 5.88
CA LEU A 39 -0.06 7.56 6.77
C LEU A 39 -1.39 6.80 6.82
N VAL A 40 -1.77 6.14 5.71
CA VAL A 40 -2.98 5.31 5.64
C VAL A 40 -2.90 4.11 6.59
N ILE A 41 -1.70 3.58 6.81
CA ILE A 41 -1.45 2.44 7.69
C ILE A 41 -0.84 2.83 9.03
N ARG A 42 -0.77 4.12 9.35
CA ARG A 42 -0.16 4.65 10.58
C ARG A 42 -0.59 3.92 11.86
N PRO A 43 -1.88 3.62 12.08
CA PRO A 43 -2.31 2.90 13.28
C PRO A 43 -1.74 1.50 13.40
N TYR A 44 -1.39 0.88 12.28
CA TYR A 44 -0.89 -0.50 12.21
C TYR A 44 0.63 -0.59 12.21
N LEU A 45 1.36 0.53 12.00
CA LEU A 45 2.83 0.54 11.87
C LEU A 45 3.54 -0.06 13.07
N ALA A 46 3.04 0.19 14.29
CA ALA A 46 3.65 -0.32 15.52
C ALA A 46 3.53 -1.85 15.67
N GLY A 47 2.56 -2.47 15.00
CA GLY A 47 2.33 -3.92 15.03
C GLY A 47 2.88 -4.67 13.81
N LEU A 48 3.49 -3.97 12.85
CA LEU A 48 4.06 -4.61 11.66
C LEU A 48 5.33 -5.39 12.00
N LYS A 49 5.43 -6.58 11.43
CA LYS A 49 6.66 -7.37 11.48
C LYS A 49 7.72 -6.79 10.54
N PRO A 50 9.01 -7.11 10.76
CA PRO A 50 10.10 -6.61 9.91
C PRO A 50 9.89 -6.91 8.43
N GLU A 51 9.35 -8.08 8.08
CA GLU A 51 9.07 -8.52 6.70
C GLU A 51 8.01 -7.65 6.05
N GLN A 52 6.95 -7.35 6.79
CA GLN A 52 5.85 -6.50 6.34
C GLN A 52 6.30 -5.04 6.18
N LEU A 53 7.08 -4.55 7.13
CA LEU A 53 7.66 -3.22 7.07
C LEU A 53 8.60 -3.09 5.86
N PHE A 54 9.41 -4.11 5.60
CA PHE A 54 10.30 -4.15 4.43
C PHE A 54 9.51 -4.12 3.13
N CYS A 55 8.41 -4.86 3.05
CA CYS A 55 7.50 -4.85 1.90
C CYS A 55 6.90 -3.45 1.66
N VAL A 56 6.39 -2.81 2.71
CA VAL A 56 5.83 -1.45 2.64
C VAL A 56 6.88 -0.45 2.14
N MET A 57 8.10 -0.51 2.65
CA MET A 57 9.19 0.38 2.23
C MET A 57 9.59 0.14 0.77
N THR A 58 9.69 -1.14 0.36
CA THR A 58 10.07 -1.50 -1.02
C THR A 58 9.02 -1.05 -2.02
N VAL A 59 7.74 -1.31 -1.74
CA VAL A 59 6.63 -0.86 -2.58
C VAL A 59 6.55 0.67 -2.62
N GLY A 60 6.81 1.33 -1.49
CA GLY A 60 6.87 2.79 -1.42
C GLY A 60 7.90 3.38 -2.37
N MET A 61 9.09 2.78 -2.44
CA MET A 61 10.16 3.24 -3.34
C MET A 61 9.96 2.81 -4.80
N ALA A 62 9.24 1.73 -5.05
CA ALA A 62 8.97 1.24 -6.41
C ALA A 62 7.93 2.08 -7.14
N GLY A 63 7.02 2.73 -6.42
CA GLY A 63 5.93 3.50 -6.98
C GLY A 63 6.29 4.94 -7.30
N VAL A 64 5.50 5.55 -8.17
CA VAL A 64 5.62 6.97 -8.54
C VAL A 64 4.30 7.68 -8.22
N ALA A 65 4.37 8.82 -7.53
CA ALA A 65 3.19 9.59 -7.16
C ALA A 65 2.42 10.07 -8.40
N GLY A 66 1.08 10.09 -8.30
CA GLY A 66 0.22 10.52 -9.39
C GLY A 66 0.51 11.95 -9.91
N THR A 67 0.97 12.84 -9.03
CA THR A 67 1.39 14.21 -9.40
C THR A 67 2.59 14.22 -10.34
N ILE A 68 3.55 13.32 -10.14
CA ILE A 68 4.73 13.18 -11.01
C ILE A 68 4.33 12.56 -12.34
N LEU A 69 3.37 11.64 -12.37
CA LEU A 69 2.82 11.10 -13.61
C LEU A 69 2.21 12.20 -14.48
N ALA A 70 1.49 13.15 -13.85
CA ALA A 70 0.93 14.31 -14.56
C ALA A 70 2.03 15.19 -15.17
N ALA A 71 3.15 15.39 -14.45
CA ALA A 71 4.31 16.12 -14.97
C ALA A 71 4.92 15.42 -16.18
N TYR A 72 5.10 14.10 -16.15
CA TYR A 72 5.60 13.33 -17.29
C TYR A 72 4.64 13.38 -18.49
N ALA A 73 3.33 13.32 -18.24
CA ALA A 73 2.33 13.47 -19.30
C ALA A 73 2.42 14.85 -19.98
N SER A 74 2.69 15.92 -19.22
CA SER A 74 2.87 17.27 -19.77
C SER A 74 4.16 17.40 -20.64
N MET A 75 5.14 16.53 -20.41
CA MET A 75 6.36 16.44 -21.23
C MET A 75 6.15 15.64 -22.55
N GLY A 76 4.93 15.20 -22.84
CA GLY A 76 4.58 14.49 -24.08
C GLY A 76 4.67 12.97 -23.99
N ILE A 77 4.89 12.39 -22.81
CA ILE A 77 4.87 10.94 -22.62
C ILE A 77 3.42 10.47 -22.63
N ARG A 78 3.14 9.39 -23.34
CA ARG A 78 1.79 8.82 -23.45
C ARG A 78 1.31 8.32 -22.08
N ILE A 79 0.10 8.75 -21.70
CA ILE A 79 -0.53 8.46 -20.40
C ILE A 79 -0.74 6.96 -20.21
N ASP A 80 -1.06 6.21 -21.26
CA ASP A 80 -1.30 4.76 -21.21
C ASP A 80 -0.09 4.01 -20.64
N TYR A 81 1.13 4.35 -21.07
CA TYR A 81 2.36 3.73 -20.55
C TYR A 81 2.64 4.14 -19.11
N LEU A 82 2.36 5.40 -18.76
CA LEU A 82 2.54 5.91 -17.40
C LEU A 82 1.60 5.20 -16.41
N LEU A 83 0.33 5.04 -16.78
CA LEU A 83 -0.64 4.32 -15.96
C LEU A 83 -0.28 2.85 -15.84
N ALA A 84 0.09 2.19 -16.95
CA ALA A 84 0.53 0.81 -16.90
C ALA A 84 1.74 0.62 -15.96
N ALA A 85 2.74 1.49 -16.05
CA ALA A 85 3.91 1.46 -15.17
C ALA A 85 3.53 1.67 -13.69
N ALA A 86 2.64 2.62 -13.39
CA ALA A 86 2.19 2.89 -12.03
C ALA A 86 1.45 1.68 -11.42
N PHE A 87 0.54 1.07 -12.17
CA PHE A 87 -0.17 -0.13 -11.69
C PHE A 87 0.71 -1.36 -11.57
N MET A 88 1.70 -1.52 -12.46
CA MET A 88 2.64 -2.64 -12.40
C MET A 88 3.72 -2.49 -11.32
N SER A 89 3.97 -1.27 -10.84
CA SER A 89 4.96 -1.02 -9.79
C SER A 89 4.57 -1.65 -8.45
N ALA A 90 3.29 -1.67 -8.11
CA ALA A 90 2.81 -2.23 -6.86
C ALA A 90 3.03 -3.76 -6.79
N PRO A 91 2.50 -4.59 -7.70
CA PRO A 91 2.76 -6.03 -7.67
C PRO A 91 4.24 -6.37 -7.89
N GLY A 92 4.96 -5.59 -8.70
CA GLY A 92 6.40 -5.76 -8.90
C GLY A 92 7.19 -5.51 -7.63
N GLY A 93 6.90 -4.43 -6.90
CA GLY A 93 7.52 -4.12 -5.62
C GLY A 93 7.24 -5.18 -4.55
N ILE A 94 5.99 -5.66 -4.46
CA ILE A 94 5.60 -6.74 -3.56
C ILE A 94 6.39 -8.02 -3.88
N LEU A 95 6.42 -8.42 -5.16
CA LEU A 95 7.13 -9.62 -5.59
C LEU A 95 8.61 -9.57 -5.19
N MET A 96 9.27 -8.45 -5.47
CA MET A 96 10.68 -8.27 -5.12
C MET A 96 10.90 -8.29 -3.60
N ALA A 97 10.03 -7.63 -2.84
CA ALA A 97 10.11 -7.65 -1.38
C ALA A 97 9.99 -9.06 -0.81
N LYS A 98 9.06 -9.86 -1.31
CA LYS A 98 8.83 -11.24 -0.84
C LYS A 98 9.89 -12.24 -1.31
N ILE A 99 10.59 -11.96 -2.41
CA ILE A 99 11.76 -12.76 -2.82
C ILE A 99 12.94 -12.51 -1.88
N ILE A 100 13.14 -11.25 -1.48
CA ILE A 100 14.27 -10.85 -0.61
C ILE A 100 13.99 -11.25 0.84
N MET A 101 12.76 -11.03 1.31
CA MET A 101 12.33 -11.25 2.69
C MET A 101 10.96 -11.93 2.71
N PRO A 102 10.91 -13.27 2.60
CA PRO A 102 9.65 -14.02 2.57
C PRO A 102 8.97 -14.00 3.95
N ASP A 103 7.64 -14.03 3.95
CA ASP A 103 6.84 -14.14 5.17
C ASP A 103 6.93 -15.55 5.75
N ASP A 104 6.77 -15.66 7.07
CA ASP A 104 6.58 -16.96 7.71
C ASP A 104 5.16 -17.48 7.38
N PRO A 105 5.02 -18.74 6.91
CA PRO A 105 3.72 -19.32 6.58
C PRO A 105 2.73 -19.34 7.75
N ALA A 106 3.23 -19.39 8.99
CA ALA A 106 2.40 -19.36 10.20
C ALA A 106 1.72 -18.00 10.39
N ASP A 107 2.33 -16.93 9.94
CA ASP A 107 1.85 -15.55 10.12
C ASP A 107 0.73 -15.20 9.16
N ILE A 108 0.81 -15.70 7.93
CA ILE A 108 -0.24 -15.50 6.90
C ILE A 108 -1.56 -16.09 7.37
N ALA A 109 -1.52 -17.24 8.05
CA ALA A 109 -2.70 -17.89 8.58
C ALA A 109 -3.36 -17.11 9.73
N HIS A 110 -2.58 -16.43 10.57
CA HIS A 110 -3.09 -15.63 11.70
C HIS A 110 -3.74 -14.31 11.24
N GLU A 111 -3.17 -13.64 10.24
CA GLU A 111 -3.72 -12.37 9.74
C GLU A 111 -4.99 -12.55 8.89
N ALA A 112 -5.18 -13.70 8.26
CA ALA A 112 -6.40 -14.01 7.53
C ALA A 112 -7.66 -14.03 8.44
N VAL A 113 -7.47 -14.18 9.74
CA VAL A 113 -8.54 -14.31 10.75
C VAL A 113 -8.86 -12.96 11.42
N MET A 114 -7.99 -11.96 11.34
CA MET A 114 -8.28 -10.63 11.92
C MET A 114 -9.21 -9.82 11.01
N PRO A 115 -10.44 -9.49 11.46
CA PRO A 115 -11.26 -8.53 10.74
C PRO A 115 -10.56 -7.17 10.73
N LEU A 116 -10.62 -6.47 9.61
CA LEU A 116 -10.28 -5.06 9.52
C LEU A 116 -11.41 -4.25 10.20
N ASP A 117 -11.55 -4.37 11.49
CA ASP A 117 -12.25 -3.37 12.27
C ASP A 117 -11.32 -2.15 12.37
N VAL A 118 -11.42 -1.33 11.32
CA VAL A 118 -10.96 0.05 11.38
C VAL A 118 -11.98 0.78 12.25
N GLU A 119 -11.88 0.57 13.55
CA GLU A 119 -12.45 1.49 14.51
C GLU A 119 -11.61 2.78 14.36
N TYR A 120 -12.10 3.68 13.52
CA TYR A 120 -11.71 5.07 13.63
C TYR A 120 -12.20 5.51 15.00
N GLU A 121 -11.37 5.38 16.02
CA GLU A 121 -11.49 6.23 17.17
C GLU A 121 -11.40 7.66 16.63
N ASP A 122 -12.59 8.26 16.55
CA ASP A 122 -12.81 9.66 16.28
C ASP A 122 -12.21 10.42 17.48
N GLU A 123 -10.87 10.45 17.54
CA GLU A 123 -10.16 11.37 18.41
C GLU A 123 -10.45 12.79 17.88
N ARG A 124 -11.67 13.24 18.18
CA ARG A 124 -11.95 14.67 18.21
C ARG A 124 -10.93 15.26 19.17
N PRO A 125 -10.04 16.14 18.71
CA PRO A 125 -9.17 16.84 19.63
C PRO A 125 -10.08 17.55 20.64
N ALA A 126 -10.04 17.08 21.88
CA ALA A 126 -10.72 17.74 22.97
C ALA A 126 -10.08 19.12 23.12
N ASN A 127 -10.85 20.14 22.73
CA ASN A 127 -10.68 21.53 23.10
C ASN A 127 -9.30 22.17 22.82
N VAL A 128 -9.24 22.86 21.69
CA VAL A 128 -8.46 24.11 21.66
C VAL A 128 -9.42 25.24 21.97
N ILE A 129 -9.39 25.74 23.19
CA ILE A 129 -9.90 27.08 23.56
C ILE A 129 -8.86 28.07 23.09
#